data_cef415a453fe2cee021eeae66a29f1de
#
_entry.id   cef415a453fe2cee021eeae66a29f1de
#
_cell.length_a   1.000
_cell.length_b   1.000
_cell.length_c   1.000
_cell.angle_alpha   90.00
_cell.angle_beta   90.00
_cell.angle_gamma   90.00
#
_symmetry.space_group_name_H-M   'P 1'
#
loop_
_entity.id
_entity.type
_entity.pdbx_description
1 polymer ?
#
loop_
_entity_poly.entity_id
_entity_poly.type
_entity_poly.pdbx_seq_one_letter_code
_entity_poly.pdbx_strand_id
1 'polypeptide(L)'
;KAAWGLKYTQSLCDPTFKTGTPENDQILLRNLIAFYCVLEGIFFYCGFSQILSMGRRNKMNGVAEQFQYILRDESMHLNFGIDMINQIKIENPSLWTAEFQEEIVQMILEGTMLEIEYARDTMPRGVLGMNAAMMEEYLKFIANRRLAQLGLPEQFAGVTNPFQWMSEMMDLRKEKN
;
A
#
# COMPACT_ATOMS: atom_id res chain seq x y z
N LYS A 1 -1.07 -13.50 1.52
CA LYS A 1 -1.71 -12.17 1.69
C LYS A 1 -3.06 -12.27 2.42
N ALA A 2 -4.00 -13.15 2.01
CA ALA A 2 -5.32 -13.25 2.66
C ALA A 2 -5.22 -13.53 4.17
N ALA A 3 -4.42 -14.50 4.58
CA ALA A 3 -4.22 -14.82 6.00
C ALA A 3 -3.61 -13.63 6.78
N TRP A 4 -2.70 -12.89 6.17
CA TRP A 4 -2.14 -11.67 6.73
C TRP A 4 -3.21 -10.58 6.90
N GLY A 5 -4.04 -10.36 5.87
CA GLY A 5 -5.14 -9.39 5.93
C GLY A 5 -6.11 -9.72 7.07
N LEU A 6 -6.54 -10.98 7.18
CA LEU A 6 -7.42 -11.43 8.26
C LEU A 6 -6.79 -11.22 9.65
N LYS A 7 -5.50 -11.51 9.82
CA LYS A 7 -4.77 -11.30 11.09
C LYS A 7 -4.92 -9.86 11.60
N TYR A 8 -4.87 -8.88 10.70
CA TYR A 8 -4.84 -7.47 11.06
C TYR A 8 -6.19 -6.74 10.91
N THR A 9 -7.24 -7.38 10.37
CA THR A 9 -8.53 -6.70 10.15
C THR A 9 -9.72 -7.37 10.82
N GLN A 10 -9.60 -8.63 11.26
CA GLN A 10 -10.73 -9.39 11.79
C GLN A 10 -11.32 -8.81 13.09
N SER A 11 -10.52 -8.09 13.89
CA SER A 11 -11.01 -7.47 15.13
C SER A 11 -12.10 -6.42 14.87
N LEU A 12 -12.08 -5.75 13.72
CA LEU A 12 -13.15 -4.83 13.32
C LEU A 12 -14.45 -5.54 12.92
N CYS A 13 -14.38 -6.84 12.64
CA CYS A 13 -15.55 -7.66 12.32
C CYS A 13 -16.23 -8.24 13.57
N ASP A 14 -15.63 -8.09 14.75
CA ASP A 14 -16.24 -8.53 16.02
C ASP A 14 -17.27 -7.51 16.48
N PRO A 15 -18.58 -7.88 16.54
CA PRO A 15 -19.63 -6.97 16.96
C PRO A 15 -19.51 -6.52 18.41
N THR A 16 -18.66 -7.17 19.22
CA THR A 16 -18.39 -6.80 20.62
C THR A 16 -17.21 -5.86 20.76
N PHE A 17 -16.44 -5.63 19.68
CA PHE A 17 -15.30 -4.72 19.69
C PHE A 17 -15.78 -3.28 19.95
N LYS A 18 -15.16 -2.63 20.93
CA LYS A 18 -15.45 -1.24 21.31
C LYS A 18 -14.17 -0.46 21.48
N THR A 19 -14.16 0.75 20.98
CA THR A 19 -13.12 1.75 21.23
C THR A 19 -13.33 2.46 22.58
N GLY A 20 -12.34 3.24 23.00
CA GLY A 20 -12.38 4.04 24.23
C GLY A 20 -11.50 3.52 25.36
N THR A 21 -10.66 2.49 25.09
CA THR A 21 -9.51 2.15 25.90
C THR A 21 -8.24 2.24 25.06
N PRO A 22 -7.08 2.62 25.64
CA PRO A 22 -5.83 2.73 24.88
C PRO A 22 -5.49 1.48 24.07
N GLU A 23 -5.75 0.28 24.61
CA GLU A 23 -5.48 -0.99 23.96
C GLU A 23 -6.36 -1.19 22.74
N ASN A 24 -7.67 -0.96 22.86
CA ASN A 24 -8.62 -1.12 21.76
C ASN A 24 -8.44 -0.02 20.70
N ASP A 25 -8.09 1.19 21.12
CA ASP A 25 -7.82 2.30 20.20
C ASP A 25 -6.55 2.05 19.39
N GLN A 26 -5.50 1.44 19.99
CA GLN A 26 -4.34 0.95 19.24
C GLN A 26 -4.68 -0.19 18.29
N ILE A 27 -5.56 -1.13 18.69
CA ILE A 27 -6.06 -2.19 17.79
C ILE A 27 -6.77 -1.56 16.58
N LEU A 28 -7.67 -0.60 16.79
CA LEU A 28 -8.32 0.12 15.70
C LEU A 28 -7.30 0.80 14.78
N LEU A 29 -6.37 1.56 15.35
CA LEU A 29 -5.36 2.28 14.59
C LEU A 29 -4.48 1.33 13.77
N ARG A 30 -4.06 0.21 14.33
CA ARG A 30 -3.34 -0.86 13.63
C ARG A 30 -4.13 -1.43 12.46
N ASN A 31 -5.43 -1.72 12.67
CA ASN A 31 -6.30 -2.24 11.61
C ASN A 31 -6.47 -1.22 10.46
N LEU A 32 -6.65 0.06 10.77
CA LEU A 32 -6.73 1.13 9.76
C LEU A 32 -5.43 1.24 8.95
N ILE A 33 -4.27 1.19 9.62
CA ILE A 33 -2.98 1.22 8.93
C ILE A 33 -2.79 -0.04 8.05
N ALA A 34 -3.13 -1.22 8.56
CA ALA A 34 -3.07 -2.46 7.80
C ALA A 34 -3.96 -2.40 6.55
N PHE A 35 -5.16 -1.87 6.67
CA PHE A 35 -6.11 -1.75 5.57
C PHE A 35 -5.63 -0.73 4.53
N TYR A 36 -5.51 0.53 4.92
CA TYR A 36 -5.18 1.60 3.96
C TYR A 36 -3.73 1.56 3.48
N CYS A 37 -2.76 1.39 4.37
CA CYS A 37 -1.36 1.49 3.97
C CYS A 37 -0.80 0.19 3.35
N VAL A 38 -1.30 -0.99 3.75
CA VAL A 38 -0.77 -2.25 3.25
C VAL A 38 -1.71 -2.91 2.24
N LEU A 39 -2.99 -3.15 2.57
CA LEU A 39 -3.91 -3.78 1.62
C LEU A 39 -4.10 -2.92 0.37
N GLU A 40 -4.51 -1.68 0.52
CA GLU A 40 -4.71 -0.76 -0.61
C GLU A 40 -3.40 -0.11 -1.07
N GLY A 41 -2.50 0.20 -0.14
CA GLY A 41 -1.28 0.95 -0.38
C GLY A 41 -0.07 0.16 -0.89
N ILE A 42 -0.09 -1.18 -0.80
CA ILE A 42 1.01 -2.07 -1.23
C ILE A 42 0.49 -3.26 -2.04
N PHE A 43 -0.48 -4.05 -1.53
CA PHE A 43 -0.88 -5.33 -2.14
C PHE A 43 -1.53 -5.23 -3.52
N PHE A 44 -1.97 -4.06 -3.95
CA PHE A 44 -2.53 -3.85 -5.28
C PHE A 44 -1.48 -3.47 -6.31
N TYR A 45 -0.32 -2.97 -5.89
CA TYR A 45 0.62 -2.31 -6.79
C TYR A 45 1.34 -3.25 -7.75
N CYS A 46 1.59 -4.50 -7.38
CA CYS A 46 2.11 -5.50 -8.29
C CYS A 46 1.11 -5.77 -9.43
N GLY A 47 -0.17 -5.95 -9.13
CA GLY A 47 -1.23 -6.15 -10.12
C GLY A 47 -1.43 -4.92 -11.02
N PHE A 48 -1.50 -3.72 -10.44
CA PHE A 48 -1.62 -2.48 -11.20
C PHE A 48 -0.48 -2.31 -12.20
N SER A 49 0.75 -2.48 -11.75
CA SER A 49 1.92 -2.33 -12.61
C SER A 49 1.90 -3.30 -13.80
N GLN A 50 1.54 -4.56 -13.56
CA GLN A 50 1.47 -5.58 -14.62
C GLN A 50 0.41 -5.23 -15.67
N ILE A 51 -0.82 -4.90 -15.25
CA ILE A 51 -1.93 -4.63 -16.17
C ILE A 51 -1.70 -3.31 -16.91
N LEU A 52 -1.28 -2.26 -16.22
CA LEU A 52 -1.01 -0.97 -16.86
C LEU A 52 0.17 -1.03 -17.83
N SER A 53 1.18 -1.89 -17.57
CA SER A 53 2.27 -2.10 -18.53
C SER A 53 1.79 -2.77 -19.83
N MET A 54 0.74 -3.61 -19.78
CA MET A 54 0.14 -4.19 -20.98
C MET A 54 -0.53 -3.09 -21.81
N GLY A 55 -1.29 -2.17 -21.19
CA GLY A 55 -1.90 -1.03 -21.86
C GLY A 55 -0.88 -0.14 -22.58
N ARG A 56 0.27 0.13 -21.95
CA ARG A 56 1.38 0.87 -22.59
C ARG A 56 1.95 0.19 -23.84
N ARG A 57 1.72 -1.09 -24.00
CA ARG A 57 2.12 -1.91 -25.16
C ARG A 57 0.97 -2.19 -26.11
N ASN A 58 -0.12 -1.43 -26.04
CA ASN A 58 -1.35 -1.62 -26.83
C ASN A 58 -1.95 -3.03 -26.67
N LYS A 59 -1.83 -3.62 -25.47
CA LYS A 59 -2.44 -4.91 -25.14
C LYS A 59 -3.46 -4.70 -24.02
N MET A 60 -4.64 -5.31 -24.19
CA MET A 60 -5.73 -5.23 -23.21
C MET A 60 -6.09 -3.77 -22.83
N ASN A 61 -6.16 -2.88 -23.82
CA ASN A 61 -6.34 -1.44 -23.59
C ASN A 61 -7.58 -1.12 -22.75
N GLY A 62 -8.73 -1.75 -23.01
CA GLY A 62 -9.94 -1.54 -22.20
C GLY A 62 -9.79 -1.97 -20.75
N VAL A 63 -9.03 -3.05 -20.48
CA VAL A 63 -8.74 -3.47 -19.10
C VAL A 63 -7.79 -2.48 -18.44
N ALA A 64 -6.73 -2.07 -19.15
CA ALA A 64 -5.77 -1.09 -18.63
C ALA A 64 -6.44 0.25 -18.31
N GLU A 65 -7.38 0.71 -19.13
CA GLU A 65 -8.17 1.92 -18.89
C GLU A 65 -9.00 1.80 -17.61
N GLN A 66 -9.71 0.69 -17.41
CA GLN A 66 -10.45 0.46 -16.17
C GLN A 66 -9.52 0.44 -14.94
N PHE A 67 -8.34 -0.17 -15.06
CA PHE A 67 -7.36 -0.18 -13.98
C PHE A 67 -6.76 1.20 -13.66
N GLN A 68 -6.74 2.13 -14.61
CA GLN A 68 -6.40 3.53 -14.33
C GLN A 68 -7.43 4.19 -13.40
N TYR A 69 -8.72 3.98 -13.65
CA TYR A 69 -9.78 4.48 -12.76
C TYR A 69 -9.66 3.86 -11.37
N ILE A 70 -9.50 2.53 -11.28
CA ILE A 70 -9.32 1.84 -10.00
C ILE A 70 -8.09 2.38 -9.26
N LEU A 71 -6.95 2.54 -9.91
CA LEU A 71 -5.73 3.08 -9.29
C LEU A 71 -5.93 4.50 -8.74
N ARG A 72 -6.73 5.33 -9.41
CA ARG A 72 -7.09 6.68 -8.93
C ARG A 72 -7.97 6.60 -7.68
N ASP A 73 -8.98 5.72 -7.70
CA ASP A 73 -9.88 5.52 -6.56
C ASP A 73 -9.09 5.00 -5.35
N GLU A 74 -8.23 4.01 -5.52
CA GLU A 74 -7.37 3.49 -4.45
C GLU A 74 -6.39 4.55 -3.94
N SER A 75 -5.91 5.44 -4.80
CA SER A 75 -5.06 6.57 -4.37
C SER A 75 -5.83 7.58 -3.51
N MET A 76 -7.10 7.82 -3.78
CA MET A 76 -7.97 8.67 -2.94
C MET A 76 -8.29 7.98 -1.62
N HIS A 77 -8.61 6.70 -1.63
CA HIS A 77 -8.86 5.90 -0.41
C HIS A 77 -7.64 5.91 0.51
N LEU A 78 -6.47 5.65 -0.06
CA LEU A 78 -5.21 5.67 0.67
C LEU A 78 -4.93 7.04 1.31
N ASN A 79 -5.07 8.14 0.56
CA ASN A 79 -4.84 9.48 1.09
C ASN A 79 -5.84 9.82 2.21
N PHE A 80 -7.11 9.52 2.01
CA PHE A 80 -8.13 9.67 3.05
C PHE A 80 -7.79 8.87 4.31
N GLY A 81 -7.39 7.60 4.15
CA GLY A 81 -7.00 6.74 5.27
C GLY A 81 -5.78 7.29 6.03
N ILE A 82 -4.77 7.77 5.30
CA ILE A 82 -3.58 8.38 5.90
C ILE A 82 -3.92 9.67 6.66
N ASP A 83 -4.76 10.52 6.09
CA ASP A 83 -5.21 11.76 6.74
C ASP A 83 -5.98 11.44 8.02
N MET A 84 -6.89 10.47 7.97
CA MET A 84 -7.64 9.99 9.15
C MET A 84 -6.71 9.41 10.22
N ILE A 85 -5.76 8.55 9.84
CA ILE A 85 -4.78 7.97 10.76
C ILE A 85 -3.94 9.07 11.43
N ASN A 86 -3.44 10.03 10.66
CA ASN A 86 -2.66 11.13 11.19
C ASN A 86 -3.49 12.04 12.10
N GLN A 87 -4.77 12.25 11.80
CA GLN A 87 -5.67 13.01 12.67
C GLN A 87 -5.90 12.28 13.99
N ILE A 88 -6.12 10.96 13.98
CA ILE A 88 -6.23 10.15 15.20
C ILE A 88 -4.96 10.28 16.07
N LYS A 89 -3.78 10.25 15.45
CA LYS A 89 -2.50 10.43 16.16
C LYS A 89 -2.36 11.81 16.81
N ILE A 90 -2.87 12.85 16.13
CA ILE A 90 -2.86 14.23 16.68
C ILE A 90 -3.81 14.32 17.88
N GLU A 91 -4.99 13.75 17.77
CA GLU A 91 -6.01 13.79 18.83
C GLU A 91 -5.65 12.89 20.03
N ASN A 92 -4.90 11.80 19.78
CA ASN A 92 -4.56 10.79 20.77
C ASN A 92 -3.06 10.46 20.74
N PRO A 93 -2.17 11.40 21.07
CA PRO A 93 -0.71 11.21 20.93
C PRO A 93 -0.15 10.08 21.81
N SER A 94 -0.83 9.74 22.90
CA SER A 94 -0.45 8.63 23.77
C SER A 94 -0.57 7.24 23.13
N LEU A 95 -1.32 7.10 22.03
CA LEU A 95 -1.42 5.84 21.29
C LEU A 95 -0.19 5.58 20.43
N TRP A 96 0.53 6.63 20.01
CA TRP A 96 1.66 6.55 19.08
C TRP A 96 3.00 6.39 19.82
N THR A 97 3.08 5.36 20.70
CA THR A 97 4.29 5.04 21.46
C THR A 97 5.41 4.52 20.59
N ALA A 98 6.66 4.53 21.08
CA ALA A 98 7.81 4.01 20.33
C ALA A 98 7.64 2.51 20.00
N GLU A 99 7.10 1.73 20.94
CA GLU A 99 6.83 0.31 20.76
C GLU A 99 5.78 0.07 19.69
N PHE A 100 4.71 0.88 19.66
CA PHE A 100 3.67 0.78 18.65
C PHE A 100 4.20 1.21 17.27
N GLN A 101 5.03 2.24 17.19
CA GLN A 101 5.70 2.64 15.95
C GLN A 101 6.55 1.51 15.38
N GLU A 102 7.33 0.83 16.21
CA GLU A 102 8.14 -0.31 15.77
C GLU A 102 7.26 -1.46 15.27
N GLU A 103 6.16 -1.76 15.97
CA GLU A 103 5.19 -2.76 15.51
C GLU A 103 4.61 -2.41 14.13
N ILE A 104 4.25 -1.15 13.89
CA ILE A 104 3.75 -0.68 12.58
C ILE A 104 4.81 -0.81 11.50
N VAL A 105 6.06 -0.46 11.79
CA VAL A 105 7.17 -0.66 10.84
C VAL A 105 7.27 -2.14 10.46
N GLN A 106 7.30 -3.05 11.42
CA GLN A 106 7.37 -4.50 11.15
C GLN A 106 6.18 -5.01 10.35
N MET A 107 4.97 -4.53 10.65
CA MET A 107 3.76 -4.88 9.90
C MET A 107 3.86 -4.46 8.42
N ILE A 108 4.35 -3.26 8.13
CA ILE A 108 4.54 -2.77 6.76
C ILE A 108 5.63 -3.57 6.04
N LEU A 109 6.73 -3.89 6.71
CA LEU A 109 7.80 -4.72 6.16
C LEU A 109 7.31 -6.14 5.85
N GLU A 110 6.58 -6.77 6.75
CA GLU A 110 5.97 -8.09 6.55
C GLU A 110 5.06 -8.09 5.31
N GLY A 111 4.16 -7.10 5.19
CA GLY A 111 3.30 -6.94 4.03
C GLY A 111 4.09 -6.73 2.73
N THR A 112 5.12 -5.90 2.78
CA THR A 112 5.99 -5.63 1.62
C THR A 112 6.68 -6.91 1.13
N MET A 113 7.20 -7.73 2.03
CA MET A 113 7.85 -9.00 1.67
C MET A 113 6.86 -9.99 1.05
N LEU A 114 5.63 -10.07 1.56
CA LEU A 114 4.58 -10.89 0.96
C LEU A 114 4.20 -10.44 -0.46
N GLU A 115 4.22 -9.15 -0.73
CA GLU A 115 3.97 -8.64 -2.08
C GLU A 115 5.16 -8.90 -3.02
N ILE A 116 6.38 -8.83 -2.52
CA ILE A 116 7.60 -9.19 -3.27
C ILE A 116 7.58 -10.68 -3.65
N GLU A 117 7.21 -11.56 -2.73
CA GLU A 117 7.04 -12.99 -3.02
C GLU A 117 5.97 -13.21 -4.10
N TYR A 118 4.82 -12.56 -3.97
CA TYR A 118 3.77 -12.60 -4.99
C TYR A 118 4.27 -12.13 -6.37
N ALA A 119 5.09 -11.08 -6.42
CA ALA A 119 5.67 -10.59 -7.65
C ALA A 119 6.62 -11.62 -8.29
N ARG A 120 7.41 -12.33 -7.50
CA ARG A 120 8.27 -13.43 -7.98
C ARG A 120 7.47 -14.57 -8.55
N ASP A 121 6.38 -14.96 -7.90
CA ASP A 121 5.49 -16.04 -8.35
C ASP A 121 4.76 -15.68 -9.65
N THR A 122 4.28 -14.44 -9.78
CA THR A 122 3.49 -14.01 -10.94
C THR A 122 4.34 -13.61 -12.14
N MET A 123 5.63 -13.32 -11.93
CA MET A 123 6.56 -12.88 -12.99
C MET A 123 7.84 -13.73 -13.07
N PRO A 124 7.77 -15.07 -13.12
CA PRO A 124 8.97 -15.93 -13.07
C PRO A 124 9.90 -15.73 -14.27
N ARG A 125 9.38 -15.21 -15.39
CA ARG A 125 10.13 -14.90 -16.62
C ARG A 125 10.05 -13.44 -17.04
N GLY A 126 9.50 -12.59 -16.17
CA GLY A 126 9.20 -11.19 -16.47
C GLY A 126 7.92 -11.02 -17.30
N VAL A 127 7.43 -9.80 -17.36
CA VAL A 127 6.23 -9.40 -18.12
C VAL A 127 6.52 -8.07 -18.82
N LEU A 128 6.55 -8.07 -20.14
CA LEU A 128 6.60 -6.87 -20.98
C LEU A 128 7.66 -5.81 -20.55
N GLY A 129 8.87 -6.27 -20.27
CA GLY A 129 9.99 -5.39 -19.88
C GLY A 129 10.07 -5.09 -18.39
N MET A 130 9.20 -5.69 -17.59
CA MET A 130 9.31 -5.72 -16.13
C MET A 130 9.80 -7.10 -15.67
N ASN A 131 10.52 -7.14 -14.58
CA ASN A 131 10.92 -8.38 -13.93
C ASN A 131 10.74 -8.28 -12.41
N ALA A 132 10.88 -9.41 -11.72
CA ALA A 132 10.69 -9.49 -10.28
C ALA A 132 11.64 -8.57 -9.49
N ALA A 133 12.88 -8.37 -9.96
CA ALA A 133 13.85 -7.49 -9.29
C ALA A 133 13.42 -6.01 -9.38
N MET A 134 12.96 -5.56 -10.54
CA MET A 134 12.41 -4.20 -10.70
C MET A 134 11.15 -4.01 -9.83
N MET A 135 10.29 -5.03 -9.76
CA MET A 135 9.11 -4.98 -8.91
C MET A 135 9.47 -4.94 -7.43
N GLU A 136 10.46 -5.70 -7.01
CA GLU A 136 10.98 -5.64 -5.64
C GLU A 136 11.49 -4.23 -5.28
N GLU A 137 12.26 -3.59 -6.15
CA GLU A 137 12.72 -2.21 -5.94
C GLU A 137 11.54 -1.24 -5.85
N TYR A 138 10.56 -1.39 -6.74
CA TYR A 138 9.35 -0.56 -6.72
C TYR A 138 8.54 -0.72 -5.44
N LEU A 139 8.34 -1.95 -4.97
CA LEU A 139 7.58 -2.22 -3.74
C LEU A 139 8.29 -1.69 -2.49
N LYS A 140 9.61 -1.78 -2.43
CA LYS A 140 10.43 -1.15 -1.39
C LYS A 140 10.32 0.37 -1.42
N PHE A 141 10.32 0.98 -2.61
CA PHE A 141 10.09 2.41 -2.78
C PHE A 141 8.68 2.81 -2.29
N ILE A 142 7.64 2.04 -2.64
CA ILE A 142 6.26 2.28 -2.17
C ILE A 142 6.19 2.15 -0.64
N ALA A 143 6.81 1.12 -0.05
CA ALA A 143 6.83 0.92 1.39
C ALA A 143 7.46 2.11 2.13
N ASN A 144 8.60 2.63 1.67
CA ASN A 144 9.20 3.84 2.23
C ASN A 144 8.24 5.04 2.17
N ARG A 145 7.50 5.20 1.07
CA ARG A 145 6.49 6.27 0.98
C ARG A 145 5.38 6.10 2.03
N ARG A 146 4.91 4.87 2.29
CA ARG A 146 3.88 4.60 3.31
C ARG A 146 4.42 4.91 4.71
N LEU A 147 5.64 4.51 5.00
CA LEU A 147 6.32 4.84 6.25
C LEU A 147 6.43 6.36 6.44
N ALA A 148 6.95 7.08 5.44
CA ALA A 148 7.09 8.53 5.49
C ALA A 148 5.74 9.25 5.68
N GLN A 149 4.66 8.80 5.02
CA GLN A 149 3.31 9.35 5.18
C GLN A 149 2.76 9.19 6.60
N LEU A 150 3.22 8.18 7.33
CA LEU A 150 2.89 7.94 8.74
C LEU A 150 3.87 8.65 9.70
N GLY A 151 4.89 9.34 9.19
CA GLY A 151 5.94 9.96 10.00
C GLY A 151 6.93 8.95 10.58
N LEU A 152 7.08 7.79 9.94
CA LEU A 152 8.03 6.74 10.32
C LEU A 152 9.28 6.79 9.42
N PRO A 153 10.44 6.33 9.92
CA PRO A 153 11.68 6.34 9.15
C PRO A 153 11.64 5.33 7.99
N GLU A 154 12.25 5.71 6.87
CA GLU A 154 12.47 4.80 5.75
C GLU A 154 13.30 3.59 6.17
N GLN A 155 12.98 2.41 5.62
CA GLN A 155 13.63 1.14 5.95
C GLN A 155 14.52 0.61 4.80
N PHE A 156 14.30 1.08 3.59
CA PHE A 156 15.04 0.64 2.41
C PHE A 156 15.89 1.78 1.86
N ALA A 157 17.19 1.78 2.17
CA ALA A 157 18.12 2.82 1.71
C ALA A 157 18.36 2.73 0.19
N GLY A 158 18.42 3.89 -0.47
CA GLY A 158 18.87 4.01 -1.86
C GLY A 158 17.94 3.44 -2.92
N VAL A 159 16.72 3.02 -2.57
CA VAL A 159 15.72 2.55 -3.55
C VAL A 159 15.17 3.71 -4.37
N THR A 160 14.95 3.46 -5.65
CA THR A 160 14.39 4.43 -6.59
C THR A 160 13.08 3.90 -7.19
N ASN A 161 12.34 4.76 -7.88
CA ASN A 161 11.14 4.34 -8.60
C ASN A 161 11.50 3.88 -10.03
N PRO A 162 11.55 2.57 -10.33
CA PRO A 162 11.83 2.08 -11.68
C PRO A 162 10.63 2.25 -12.63
N PHE A 163 9.45 2.57 -12.09
CA PHE A 163 8.20 2.74 -12.84
C PHE A 163 7.67 4.17 -12.75
N GLN A 164 8.49 5.16 -13.10
CA GLN A 164 8.11 6.57 -13.07
C GLN A 164 6.82 6.85 -13.87
N TRP A 165 6.58 6.10 -14.93
CA TRP A 165 5.37 6.16 -15.74
C TRP A 165 4.08 5.85 -14.96
N MET A 166 4.14 5.13 -13.84
CA MET A 166 2.98 4.90 -12.97
C MET A 166 2.46 6.21 -12.34
N SER A 167 3.37 7.11 -11.98
CA SER A 167 2.99 8.43 -11.45
C SER A 167 2.29 9.30 -12.50
N GLU A 168 2.67 9.15 -13.77
CA GLU A 168 2.02 9.87 -14.87
C GLU A 168 0.57 9.41 -15.12
N MET A 169 0.28 8.14 -14.86
CA MET A 169 -1.06 7.58 -14.99
C MET A 169 -2.01 8.01 -13.86
N MET A 170 -1.47 8.42 -12.72
CA MET A 170 -2.24 8.96 -11.59
C MET A 170 -2.54 10.46 -11.74
N ASP A 171 -1.91 11.15 -12.68
CA ASP A 171 -2.11 12.60 -12.89
C ASP A 171 -3.35 12.89 -13.73
N LEU A 172 -4.43 13.27 -13.04
CA LEU A 172 -5.72 13.66 -13.67
C LEU A 172 -5.63 14.81 -14.67
N ARG A 173 -4.56 15.63 -14.62
CA ARG A 173 -4.39 16.79 -15.52
C ARG A 173 -3.98 16.38 -16.94
N LYS A 174 -3.64 15.11 -17.15
CA LYS A 174 -3.22 14.56 -18.45
C LYS A 174 -4.34 13.83 -19.20
N GLU A 175 -5.59 13.92 -18.78
CA GLU A 175 -6.70 13.51 -19.63
C GLU A 175 -6.71 14.42 -20.87
N LYS A 176 -6.31 13.85 -21.99
CA LYS A 176 -6.39 14.52 -23.27
C LYS A 176 -7.85 14.75 -23.62
N ASN A 177 -8.21 16.03 -23.84
CA ASN A 177 -9.38 16.43 -24.58
C ASN A 177 -9.42 15.75 -25.95
#